data_612d5104b4894644f8f8bbaf52552b80
#
_entry.id   612d5104b4894644f8f8bbaf52552b80
#
_cell.length_a   1.000
_cell.length_b   1.000
_cell.length_c   1.000
_cell.angle_alpha   90.00
_cell.angle_beta   90.00
_cell.angle_gamma   90.00
#
_symmetry.space_group_name_H-M   'P 1'
#
loop_
_entity.id
_entity.type
_entity.pdbx_description
1 polymer ?
#
loop_
_entity_poly.entity_id
_entity_poly.type
_entity_poly.pdbx_seq_one_letter_code
_entity_poly.pdbx_strand_id
1 'polypeptide(L)'
;MVVHNPESNMGNACGCPPTMELVHRGVLTGLGTDGYTHDMIESYKVANVLHKHHLCDANAAWTEVPQMLFENNPKIASRYFKRPLGVLREGA
;
A
#
# COMPACT_ATOMS: atom_id res chain seq x y z
N MET A 1 -6.11 4.87 10.51
CA MET A 1 -5.44 4.11 9.43
C MET A 1 -6.14 4.31 8.11
N VAL A 2 -5.40 4.17 7.03
CA VAL A 2 -5.87 4.34 5.65
C VAL A 2 -5.41 3.15 4.83
N VAL A 3 -6.19 2.72 3.85
CA VAL A 3 -5.78 1.73 2.86
C VAL A 3 -5.83 2.37 1.48
N HIS A 4 -4.68 2.40 0.82
CA HIS A 4 -4.54 2.94 -0.54
C HIS A 4 -4.84 1.85 -1.57
N ASN A 5 -5.76 2.11 -2.47
CA ASN A 5 -6.16 1.18 -3.54
C ASN A 5 -5.88 1.83 -4.90
N PRO A 6 -4.63 1.77 -5.39
CA PRO A 6 -4.21 2.56 -6.54
C PRO A 6 -4.96 2.21 -7.83
N GLU A 7 -5.16 0.93 -8.10
CA GLU A 7 -5.86 0.50 -9.30
C GLU A 7 -7.32 0.95 -9.31
N SER A 8 -8.01 0.83 -8.17
CA SER A 8 -9.38 1.31 -8.02
C SER A 8 -9.47 2.83 -8.19
N ASN A 9 -8.55 3.57 -7.58
CA ASN A 9 -8.52 5.02 -7.74
C ASN A 9 -8.33 5.43 -9.20
N MET A 10 -7.45 4.76 -9.92
CA MET A 10 -7.21 5.02 -11.34
C MET A 10 -8.40 4.60 -12.21
N GLY A 11 -8.91 3.40 -12.00
CA GLY A 11 -10.03 2.85 -12.77
C GLY A 11 -11.33 3.61 -12.58
N ASN A 12 -11.54 4.21 -11.43
CA ASN A 12 -12.70 5.06 -11.14
C ASN A 12 -12.43 6.56 -11.35
N ALA A 13 -11.27 6.90 -11.88
CA ALA A 13 -10.87 8.28 -12.14
C ALA A 13 -10.97 9.21 -10.92
N CYS A 14 -10.66 8.69 -9.72
CA CYS A 14 -10.72 9.45 -8.46
C CYS A 14 -9.52 10.37 -8.26
N GLY A 15 -8.53 10.30 -9.14
CA GLY A 15 -7.28 11.02 -8.98
C GLY A 15 -6.26 10.26 -8.14
N CYS A 16 -5.12 10.89 -7.86
CA CYS A 16 -4.06 10.33 -7.06
C CYS A 16 -4.10 10.93 -5.65
N PRO A 17 -4.35 10.13 -4.60
CA PRO A 17 -4.36 10.66 -3.23
C PRO A 17 -2.95 11.02 -2.77
N PRO A 18 -2.80 11.88 -1.75
CA PRO A 18 -1.49 12.28 -1.21
C PRO A 18 -0.90 11.20 -0.30
N THR A 19 -0.78 9.98 -0.81
CA THR A 19 -0.41 8.79 -0.02
C THR A 19 1.00 8.90 0.56
N MET A 20 1.95 9.42 -0.21
CA MET A 20 3.32 9.59 0.27
C MET A 20 3.37 10.55 1.46
N GLU A 21 2.60 11.63 1.40
CA GLU A 21 2.50 12.58 2.51
C GLU A 21 1.86 11.94 3.75
N LEU A 22 0.83 11.12 3.57
CA LEU A 22 0.20 10.40 4.69
C LEU A 22 1.21 9.48 5.39
N VAL A 23 1.99 8.72 4.63
CA VAL A 23 3.03 7.85 5.18
C VAL A 23 4.08 8.67 5.93
N HIS A 24 4.56 9.77 5.35
CA HIS A 24 5.58 10.62 5.97
C HIS A 24 5.07 11.30 7.24
N ARG A 25 3.78 11.57 7.35
CA ARG A 25 3.16 12.13 8.55
C ARG A 25 2.82 11.10 9.63
N GLY A 26 3.20 9.85 9.43
CA GLY A 26 3.01 8.78 10.40
C GLY A 26 1.60 8.18 10.42
N VAL A 27 0.78 8.45 9.42
CA VAL A 27 -0.52 7.77 9.27
C VAL A 27 -0.27 6.33 8.85
N LEU A 28 -0.82 5.37 9.60
CA LEU A 28 -0.70 3.95 9.26
C LEU A 28 -1.47 3.70 7.96
N THR A 29 -0.73 3.59 6.87
CA THR A 29 -1.26 3.46 5.52
C THR A 29 -0.87 2.11 4.94
N GLY A 30 -1.87 1.31 4.59
CA GLY A 30 -1.69 0.00 3.94
C GLY A 30 -1.96 0.08 2.44
N LEU A 31 -1.70 -1.03 1.77
CA LEU A 31 -1.95 -1.22 0.34
C LEU A 31 -3.06 -2.24 0.15
N GLY A 32 -4.02 -1.93 -0.71
CA GLY A 32 -5.13 -2.80 -1.05
C GLY A 32 -5.41 -2.83 -2.54
N THR A 33 -6.40 -3.61 -2.93
CA THR A 33 -6.78 -3.82 -4.33
C THR A 33 -8.21 -3.39 -4.64
N ASP A 34 -9.02 -3.15 -3.61
CA ASP A 34 -10.47 -3.02 -3.77
C ASP A 34 -11.01 -4.25 -4.53
N GLY A 35 -11.84 -4.06 -5.53
CA GLY A 35 -12.36 -5.16 -6.35
C GLY A 35 -11.62 -5.38 -7.67
N TYR A 36 -10.46 -4.75 -7.89
CA TYR A 36 -9.77 -4.77 -9.19
C TYR A 36 -8.90 -6.00 -9.42
N THR A 37 -8.24 -6.52 -8.40
CA THR A 37 -7.37 -7.69 -8.54
C THR A 37 -7.21 -8.41 -7.21
N HIS A 38 -6.75 -9.66 -7.26
CA HIS A 38 -6.28 -10.40 -6.09
C HIS A 38 -4.76 -10.39 -5.97
N ASP A 39 -4.07 -9.80 -6.96
CA ASP A 39 -2.62 -9.77 -7.03
C ASP A 39 -2.06 -8.52 -6.34
N MET A 40 -1.59 -8.70 -5.11
CA MET A 40 -0.99 -7.62 -4.33
C MET A 40 0.34 -7.12 -4.90
N ILE A 41 1.06 -7.96 -5.66
CA ILE A 41 2.30 -7.54 -6.33
C ILE A 41 1.98 -6.61 -7.50
N GLU A 42 0.88 -6.84 -8.20
CA GLU A 42 0.37 -5.91 -9.21
C GLU A 42 0.04 -4.55 -8.58
N SER A 43 -0.70 -4.54 -7.47
CA SER A 43 -1.01 -3.31 -6.74
C SER A 43 0.25 -2.58 -6.24
N TYR A 44 1.26 -3.33 -5.81
CA TYR A 44 2.57 -2.80 -5.45
C TYR A 44 3.22 -2.07 -6.64
N LYS A 45 3.24 -2.70 -7.80
CA LYS A 45 3.78 -2.11 -9.02
C LYS A 45 3.01 -0.84 -9.41
N VAL A 46 1.69 -0.92 -9.42
CA VAL A 46 0.82 0.20 -9.80
C VAL A 46 1.02 1.38 -8.85
N ALA A 47 1.03 1.15 -7.55
CA ALA A 47 1.28 2.21 -6.58
C ALA A 47 2.64 2.89 -6.80
N ASN A 48 3.68 2.08 -7.04
CA ASN A 48 5.02 2.58 -7.27
C ASN A 48 5.07 3.53 -8.49
N VAL A 49 4.56 3.09 -9.63
CA VAL A 49 4.63 3.89 -10.86
C VAL A 49 3.65 5.07 -10.84
N LEU A 50 2.48 4.91 -10.23
CA LEU A 50 1.49 5.99 -10.12
C LEU A 50 2.07 7.20 -9.38
N HIS A 51 2.65 6.98 -8.21
CA HIS A 51 3.17 8.09 -7.41
C HIS A 51 4.40 8.73 -8.03
N LYS A 52 5.27 7.96 -8.68
CA LYS A 52 6.39 8.50 -9.46
C LYS A 52 5.90 9.40 -10.58
N HIS A 53 4.90 8.94 -11.32
CA HIS A 53 4.34 9.68 -12.44
C HIS A 53 3.62 10.95 -11.95
N HIS A 54 2.77 10.82 -10.94
CA HIS A 54 1.99 11.94 -10.40
C HIS A 54 2.88 13.04 -9.82
N LEU A 55 3.92 12.65 -9.08
CA LEU A 55 4.86 13.59 -8.45
C LEU A 55 5.97 14.06 -9.40
N CYS A 56 6.06 13.51 -10.60
CA CYS A 56 7.15 13.76 -11.55
C CYS A 56 8.52 13.53 -10.91
N ASP A 57 8.66 12.48 -10.10
CA ASP A 57 9.85 12.15 -9.34
C ASP A 57 10.14 10.66 -9.40
N ALA A 58 11.20 10.30 -10.11
CA ALA A 58 11.64 8.90 -10.26
C ALA A 58 12.09 8.27 -8.93
N ASN A 59 12.40 9.09 -7.92
CA ASN A 59 12.82 8.61 -6.60
C ASN A 59 11.66 8.48 -5.60
N ALA A 60 10.45 8.87 -5.98
CA ALA A 60 9.29 8.71 -5.12
C ALA A 60 8.89 7.24 -4.95
N ALA A 61 8.23 6.94 -3.85
CA ALA A 61 7.57 5.66 -3.56
C ALA A 61 8.49 4.44 -3.36
N TRP A 62 9.80 4.56 -3.48
CA TRP A 62 10.73 3.42 -3.33
C TRP A 62 10.73 2.80 -1.93
N THR A 63 10.54 3.58 -0.90
CA THR A 63 10.51 3.10 0.50
C THR A 63 9.07 2.98 1.01
N GLU A 64 8.19 3.87 0.64
CA GLU A 64 6.83 3.97 1.15
C GLU A 64 5.95 2.81 0.67
N VAL A 65 6.04 2.43 -0.60
CA VAL A 65 5.21 1.34 -1.15
C VAL A 65 5.59 -0.02 -0.56
N PRO A 66 6.88 -0.42 -0.47
CA PRO A 66 7.26 -1.62 0.28
C PRO A 66 6.81 -1.59 1.74
N GLN A 67 6.93 -0.45 2.41
CA GLN A 67 6.48 -0.29 3.78
C GLN A 67 4.98 -0.54 3.91
N MET A 68 4.18 0.00 3.00
CA MET A 68 2.73 -0.22 3.02
C MET A 68 2.36 -1.69 2.91
N LEU A 69 2.97 -2.41 1.98
CA LEU A 69 2.65 -3.82 1.74
C LEU A 69 3.23 -4.75 2.80
N PHE A 70 4.53 -4.65 3.06
CA PHE A 70 5.26 -5.66 3.85
C PHE A 70 5.32 -5.37 5.35
N GLU A 71 5.10 -4.14 5.76
CA GLU A 71 5.14 -3.75 7.18
C GLU A 71 3.77 -3.29 7.68
N ASN A 72 3.11 -2.37 6.98
CA ASN A 72 1.88 -1.77 7.44
C ASN A 72 0.68 -2.71 7.30
N ASN A 73 0.56 -3.45 6.20
CA ASN A 73 -0.51 -4.43 6.04
C ASN A 73 -0.51 -5.49 7.16
N PRO A 74 0.62 -6.11 7.53
CA PRO A 74 0.67 -6.98 8.71
C PRO A 74 0.25 -6.29 10.01
N LYS A 75 0.66 -5.04 10.23
CA LYS A 75 0.25 -4.29 11.42
C LYS A 75 -1.26 -4.06 11.46
N ILE A 76 -1.86 -3.72 10.33
CA ILE A 76 -3.31 -3.55 10.22
C ILE A 76 -4.03 -4.88 10.49
N ALA A 77 -3.59 -5.95 9.82
CA ALA A 77 -4.19 -7.27 9.96
C ALA A 77 -4.07 -7.82 11.40
N SER A 78 -2.96 -7.54 12.08
CA SER A 78 -2.72 -7.98 13.46
C SER A 78 -3.73 -7.44 14.47
N ARG A 79 -4.49 -6.40 14.11
CA ARG A 79 -5.59 -5.91 14.94
C ARG A 79 -6.80 -6.83 14.97
N TYR A 80 -6.92 -7.71 13.97
CA TYR A 80 -8.09 -8.54 13.74
C TYR A 80 -7.80 -10.05 13.83
N PHE A 81 -6.55 -10.44 13.62
CA PHE A 81 -6.13 -11.84 13.61
C PHE A 81 -5.18 -12.12 14.76
N LYS A 82 -5.38 -13.27 15.42
CA LYS A 82 -4.62 -13.66 16.62
C LYS A 82 -3.23 -14.22 16.30
N ARG A 83 -3.06 -14.78 15.09
CA ARG A 83 -1.77 -15.36 14.68
C ARG A 83 -0.88 -14.29 14.07
N PRO A 84 0.45 -14.42 14.20
CA PRO A 84 1.38 -13.52 13.50
C PRO A 84 1.18 -13.61 11.98
N LEU A 85 1.12 -12.45 11.35
CA LEU A 85 0.99 -12.32 9.91
C LEU A 85 2.16 -11.52 9.35
N GLY A 86 2.53 -11.80 8.09
CA GLY A 86 3.59 -11.07 7.40
C GLY A 86 4.99 -11.46 7.87
N VAL A 87 5.15 -12.62 8.49
CA VAL A 87 6.44 -13.14 8.94
C VAL A 87 6.60 -14.59 8.50
N LEU A 88 7.82 -14.97 8.15
CA LEU A 88 8.20 -16.35 7.84
C LEU A 88 8.82 -16.97 9.08
N ARG A 89 8.01 -17.59 9.89
CA ARG A 89 8.45 -18.30 11.10
C ARG A 89 7.56 -19.49 11.41
N GLU A 90 8.09 -20.45 12.14
CA GLU A 90 7.33 -21.62 12.59
C GLU A 90 6.14 -21.19 13.43
N GLY A 91 4.96 -21.74 13.13
CA GLY A 91 3.71 -21.42 13.81
C GLY A 91 3.00 -20.14 13.37
N ALA A 92 3.56 -19.42 12.42
CA ALA A 92 2.92 -18.24 11.87
C ALA A 92 1.76 -18.60 10.92
#